data_f521b1c3282e800543dd0cf32d350eb9
#
_entry.id   f521b1c3282e800543dd0cf32d350eb9
#
_cell.length_a   1.000
_cell.length_b   1.000
_cell.length_c   1.000
_cell.angle_alpha   90.00
_cell.angle_beta   90.00
_cell.angle_gamma   90.00
#
_symmetry.space_group_name_H-M   'P 1'
#
loop_
_entity.id
_entity.type
_entity.pdbx_description
1 polymer ?
#
loop_
_entity_poly.entity_id
_entity_poly.type
_entity_poly.pdbx_seq_one_letter_code
_entity_poly.pdbx_strand_id
1 'polypeptide(L)'
;MSLTEEAFAQLMRLYGRPRPDFVRFDEGATALATRFAADEAVSAALAAGGAVAADLWEMRSGQSQSVEVSTREAAASLNSYSFVHIEDPAQAPPLRDPAMLRSGVLGFHATKDGRHVLLHPSFPPGTERILRALDCVAEPESVKAACLARTAQAIEDAVAAERGCAGVVRTPEEWDACEQGLQLAARPPVEVIKIADSPPEPMPEMGEAPLSGVRVLDMTRVLAGPTCARTLAQYGADVLYLASPKLPASNGFLPDTNHGKLSAWLDLDAASGRARLKALLAETDVFSQGYRTGAMERMGFGPAELAALRPGLVYTSINCYGHEGPWRGRAGWEQLAQTVTGMAHVHGGAEGPQLQPGAVTDYTTGFLAAFGSLVALQRRALYGGSYLVRVSLCQTGMWVRGLGIAGEDRAAAARKLEGD
;
A
#
# COMPACT_ATOMS: atom_id res chain seq x y z
N MET A 1 -17.70 -21.77 -6.10
CA MET A 1 -16.43 -21.00 -6.01
C MET A 1 -16.59 -20.11 -4.79
N SER A 2 -15.65 -20.16 -3.85
CA SER A 2 -15.69 -19.27 -2.69
C SER A 2 -15.36 -17.84 -3.09
N LEU A 3 -15.61 -16.88 -2.18
CA LEU A 3 -15.31 -15.47 -2.42
C LEU A 3 -13.80 -15.24 -2.60
N THR A 4 -12.98 -15.99 -1.85
CA THR A 4 -11.51 -16.00 -2.01
C THR A 4 -11.11 -16.43 -3.42
N GLU A 5 -11.72 -17.52 -3.92
CA GLU A 5 -11.47 -18.03 -5.26
C GLU A 5 -11.92 -17.05 -6.36
N GLU A 6 -13.02 -16.33 -6.14
CA GLU A 6 -13.50 -15.29 -7.07
C GLU A 6 -12.54 -14.10 -7.12
N ALA A 7 -12.09 -13.61 -5.96
CA ALA A 7 -11.11 -12.54 -5.85
C ALA A 7 -9.78 -12.94 -6.51
N PHE A 8 -9.31 -14.17 -6.26
CA PHE A 8 -8.11 -14.71 -6.90
C PHE A 8 -8.26 -14.80 -8.42
N ALA A 9 -9.39 -15.32 -8.92
CA ALA A 9 -9.65 -15.38 -10.36
C ALA A 9 -9.70 -13.99 -11.01
N GLN A 10 -10.13 -12.94 -10.30
CA GLN A 10 -10.04 -11.56 -10.79
C GLN A 10 -8.58 -11.14 -11.02
N LEU A 11 -7.68 -11.43 -10.08
CA LEU A 11 -6.25 -11.10 -10.19
C LEU A 11 -5.57 -11.93 -11.29
N MET A 12 -5.90 -13.21 -11.41
CA MET A 12 -5.35 -14.08 -12.46
C MET A 12 -5.76 -13.61 -13.87
N ARG A 13 -6.95 -13.03 -14.04
CA ARG A 13 -7.33 -12.37 -15.31
C ARG A 13 -6.41 -11.20 -15.66
N LEU A 14 -5.97 -10.40 -14.66
CA LEU A 14 -5.00 -9.30 -14.88
C LEU A 14 -3.62 -9.84 -15.27
N TYR A 15 -3.25 -10.98 -14.74
CA TYR A 15 -2.05 -11.70 -15.15
C TYR A 15 -2.15 -12.22 -16.61
N GLY A 16 -3.37 -12.42 -17.10
CA GLY A 16 -3.64 -13.00 -18.43
C GLY A 16 -3.62 -14.52 -18.44
N ARG A 17 -3.83 -15.15 -17.28
CA ARG A 17 -3.90 -16.61 -17.12
C ARG A 17 -5.21 -17.04 -16.46
N PRO A 18 -5.72 -18.24 -16.79
CA PRO A 18 -6.78 -18.86 -16.01
C PRO A 18 -6.26 -19.18 -14.60
N ARG A 19 -7.19 -19.42 -13.67
CA ARG A 19 -6.85 -19.91 -12.33
C ARG A 19 -6.03 -21.20 -12.44
N PRO A 20 -4.80 -21.25 -11.85
CA PRO A 20 -4.00 -22.47 -11.88
C PRO A 20 -4.49 -23.49 -10.84
N ASP A 21 -4.43 -24.77 -11.19
CA ASP A 21 -4.87 -25.88 -10.34
C ASP A 21 -3.93 -26.15 -9.15
N PHE A 22 -2.70 -25.64 -9.21
CA PHE A 22 -1.69 -25.82 -8.18
C PHE A 22 -1.84 -24.83 -7.02
N VAL A 23 -2.82 -23.90 -7.06
CA VAL A 23 -3.13 -22.96 -5.96
C VAL A 23 -4.34 -23.46 -5.19
N ARG A 24 -4.17 -23.58 -3.87
CA ARG A 24 -5.21 -24.03 -2.95
C ARG A 24 -5.37 -23.06 -1.80
N PHE A 25 -6.60 -22.97 -1.27
CA PHE A 25 -6.92 -22.18 -0.09
C PHE A 25 -7.35 -23.12 1.04
N ASP A 26 -6.74 -22.94 2.21
CA ASP A 26 -7.25 -23.48 3.47
C ASP A 26 -8.20 -22.43 4.08
N GLU A 27 -9.50 -22.62 3.82
CA GLU A 27 -10.55 -21.67 4.24
C GLU A 27 -10.96 -21.96 5.69
N GLY A 28 -10.45 -21.12 6.59
CA GLY A 28 -10.83 -21.10 8.00
C GLY A 28 -12.01 -20.16 8.29
N ALA A 29 -12.38 -20.06 9.59
CA ALA A 29 -13.32 -19.05 10.04
C ALA A 29 -12.74 -17.64 9.84
N THR A 30 -13.61 -16.65 9.55
CA THR A 30 -13.24 -15.22 9.46
C THR A 30 -12.44 -14.78 10.68
N ALA A 31 -11.28 -14.18 10.44
CA ALA A 31 -10.32 -13.82 11.49
C ALA A 31 -10.47 -12.35 11.92
N LEU A 32 -10.84 -11.46 11.00
CA LEU A 32 -10.97 -10.04 11.29
C LEU A 32 -12.42 -9.63 11.56
N ALA A 33 -12.63 -8.86 12.64
CA ALA A 33 -13.93 -8.29 13.00
C ALA A 33 -14.27 -7.11 12.08
N THR A 34 -14.50 -7.39 10.81
CA THR A 34 -14.84 -6.41 9.76
C THR A 34 -16.08 -6.81 8.98
N ARG A 35 -16.79 -5.82 8.44
CA ARG A 35 -17.92 -6.04 7.52
C ARG A 35 -17.49 -6.33 6.08
N PHE A 36 -16.21 -6.25 5.78
CA PHE A 36 -15.68 -6.44 4.42
C PHE A 36 -14.99 -7.80 4.27
N ALA A 37 -14.86 -8.23 3.03
CA ALA A 37 -14.14 -9.44 2.64
C ALA A 37 -12.61 -9.23 2.67
N ALA A 38 -12.07 -8.75 3.81
CA ALA A 38 -10.65 -8.41 3.94
C ALA A 38 -9.76 -9.66 3.97
N ASP A 39 -10.21 -10.71 4.68
CA ASP A 39 -9.51 -12.00 4.75
C ASP A 39 -9.38 -12.64 3.37
N GLU A 40 -10.46 -12.61 2.58
CA GLU A 40 -10.52 -13.15 1.24
C GLU A 40 -9.67 -12.33 0.25
N ALA A 41 -9.73 -11.00 0.37
CA ALA A 41 -8.96 -10.11 -0.49
C ALA A 41 -7.45 -10.28 -0.30
N VAL A 42 -6.98 -10.31 0.96
CA VAL A 42 -5.56 -10.49 1.23
C VAL A 42 -5.08 -11.90 0.85
N SER A 43 -5.91 -12.93 1.10
CA SER A 43 -5.61 -14.31 0.69
C SER A 43 -5.45 -14.42 -0.82
N ALA A 44 -6.36 -13.79 -1.58
CA ALA A 44 -6.29 -13.74 -3.04
C ALA A 44 -5.05 -13.00 -3.54
N ALA A 45 -4.67 -11.88 -2.90
CA ALA A 45 -3.48 -11.12 -3.26
C ALA A 45 -2.18 -11.91 -3.03
N LEU A 46 -2.07 -12.60 -1.88
CA LEU A 46 -0.95 -13.47 -1.55
C LEU A 46 -0.88 -14.66 -2.51
N ALA A 47 -2.01 -15.32 -2.78
CA ALA A 47 -2.09 -16.42 -3.73
C ALA A 47 -1.68 -16.01 -5.15
N ALA A 48 -2.08 -14.82 -5.60
CA ALA A 48 -1.70 -14.30 -6.90
C ALA A 48 -0.19 -14.05 -7.00
N GLY A 49 0.42 -13.46 -5.96
CA GLY A 49 1.88 -13.34 -5.87
C GLY A 49 2.58 -14.69 -5.88
N GLY A 50 2.09 -15.64 -5.06
CA GLY A 50 2.61 -17.00 -4.99
C GLY A 50 2.53 -17.75 -6.33
N ALA A 51 1.41 -17.63 -7.06
CA ALA A 51 1.24 -18.24 -8.36
C ALA A 51 2.27 -17.76 -9.39
N VAL A 52 2.52 -16.44 -9.46
CA VAL A 52 3.54 -15.90 -10.38
C VAL A 52 4.94 -16.25 -9.92
N ALA A 53 5.20 -16.30 -8.61
CA ALA A 53 6.50 -16.74 -8.08
C ALA A 53 6.77 -18.23 -8.43
N ALA A 54 5.76 -19.09 -8.35
CA ALA A 54 5.86 -20.49 -8.78
C ALA A 54 6.13 -20.60 -10.28
N ASP A 55 5.43 -19.82 -11.12
CA ASP A 55 5.71 -19.76 -12.56
C ASP A 55 7.15 -19.31 -12.87
N LEU A 56 7.65 -18.29 -12.15
CA LEU A 56 9.04 -17.82 -12.29
C LEU A 56 10.05 -18.90 -11.84
N TRP A 57 9.74 -19.64 -10.79
CA TRP A 57 10.55 -20.77 -10.35
C TRP A 57 10.59 -21.87 -11.39
N GLU A 58 9.45 -22.26 -11.95
CA GLU A 58 9.37 -23.26 -13.02
C GLU A 58 10.14 -22.83 -14.27
N MET A 59 10.04 -21.55 -14.67
CA MET A 59 10.83 -21.00 -15.79
C MET A 59 12.34 -21.10 -15.57
N ARG A 60 12.82 -21.00 -14.33
CA ARG A 60 14.25 -21.04 -13.98
C ARG A 60 14.79 -22.45 -13.75
N SER A 61 14.03 -23.26 -13.04
CA SER A 61 14.47 -24.56 -12.52
C SER A 61 13.91 -25.76 -13.30
N GLY A 62 12.85 -25.56 -14.08
CA GLY A 62 12.06 -26.64 -14.68
C GLY A 62 11.21 -27.41 -13.66
N GLN A 63 11.13 -26.97 -12.41
CA GLN A 63 10.39 -27.64 -11.33
C GLN A 63 9.12 -26.88 -11.01
N SER A 64 7.97 -27.55 -11.08
CA SER A 64 6.69 -26.98 -10.65
C SER A 64 6.57 -26.99 -9.13
N GLN A 65 5.77 -26.05 -8.59
CA GLN A 65 5.46 -25.92 -7.17
C GLN A 65 3.95 -25.80 -6.96
N SER A 66 3.46 -26.23 -5.80
CA SER A 66 2.13 -25.92 -5.31
C SER A 66 2.17 -24.71 -4.39
N VAL A 67 1.08 -23.96 -4.39
CA VAL A 67 0.88 -22.79 -3.50
C VAL A 67 -0.33 -23.07 -2.63
N GLU A 68 -0.15 -22.97 -1.34
CA GLU A 68 -1.22 -23.09 -0.34
C GLU A 68 -1.30 -21.82 0.49
N VAL A 69 -2.50 -21.28 0.69
CA VAL A 69 -2.74 -20.05 1.44
C VAL A 69 -3.81 -20.32 2.50
N SER A 70 -3.43 -20.21 3.75
CA SER A 70 -4.36 -20.18 4.87
C SER A 70 -5.01 -18.80 4.94
N THR A 71 -6.34 -18.74 4.87
CA THR A 71 -7.07 -17.47 4.95
C THR A 71 -6.90 -16.81 6.32
N ARG A 72 -6.76 -17.60 7.39
CA ARG A 72 -6.49 -17.10 8.73
C ARG A 72 -5.12 -16.44 8.84
N GLU A 73 -4.06 -17.07 8.34
CA GLU A 73 -2.70 -16.51 8.36
C GLU A 73 -2.59 -15.30 7.44
N ALA A 74 -3.25 -15.36 6.29
CA ALA A 74 -3.34 -14.22 5.39
C ALA A 74 -4.00 -13.00 6.08
N ALA A 75 -5.10 -13.21 6.82
CA ALA A 75 -5.74 -12.16 7.60
C ALA A 75 -4.82 -11.62 8.71
N ALA A 76 -4.06 -12.49 9.39
CA ALA A 76 -3.07 -12.08 10.39
C ALA A 76 -2.01 -11.14 9.78
N SER A 77 -1.61 -11.38 8.53
CA SER A 77 -0.63 -10.53 7.85
C SER A 77 -1.05 -9.06 7.71
N LEU A 78 -2.36 -8.76 7.78
CA LEU A 78 -2.90 -7.39 7.80
C LEU A 78 -2.60 -6.61 9.10
N ASN A 79 -2.04 -7.29 10.08
CA ASN A 79 -1.63 -6.71 11.36
C ASN A 79 -0.20 -7.13 11.74
N SER A 80 0.62 -7.51 10.75
CA SER A 80 1.92 -8.17 10.96
C SER A 80 2.87 -7.34 11.84
N TYR A 81 2.81 -6.00 11.76
CA TYR A 81 3.61 -5.12 12.62
C TYR A 81 3.34 -5.30 14.13
N SER A 82 2.16 -5.79 14.52
CA SER A 82 1.81 -6.02 15.94
C SER A 82 2.31 -7.36 16.47
N PHE A 83 2.72 -8.27 15.60
CA PHE A 83 3.31 -9.57 15.99
C PHE A 83 4.83 -9.52 16.12
N VAL A 84 5.45 -8.38 15.81
CA VAL A 84 6.89 -8.23 15.98
C VAL A 84 7.23 -8.14 17.47
N HIS A 85 8.04 -9.07 17.94
CA HIS A 85 8.59 -9.05 19.28
C HIS A 85 9.97 -8.40 19.31
N ILE A 86 10.16 -7.40 20.16
CA ILE A 86 11.47 -6.75 20.41
C ILE A 86 11.91 -7.16 21.80
N GLU A 87 13.03 -7.90 21.87
CA GLU A 87 13.54 -8.51 23.12
C GLU A 87 13.80 -7.48 24.21
N ASP A 88 14.32 -6.30 23.86
CA ASP A 88 14.52 -5.21 24.80
C ASP A 88 13.43 -4.12 24.57
N PRO A 89 12.37 -4.06 25.41
CA PRO A 89 11.32 -3.07 25.28
C PRO A 89 11.79 -1.61 25.31
N ALA A 90 12.96 -1.32 25.91
CA ALA A 90 13.54 0.02 25.94
C ALA A 90 14.03 0.47 24.56
N GLN A 91 14.30 -0.48 23.66
CA GLN A 91 14.68 -0.21 22.27
C GLN A 91 13.49 -0.23 21.32
N ALA A 92 12.29 -0.61 21.78
CA ALA A 92 11.09 -0.63 20.96
C ALA A 92 10.69 0.79 20.54
N PRO A 93 10.74 1.15 19.25
CA PRO A 93 10.31 2.45 18.81
C PRO A 93 8.79 2.59 18.97
N PRO A 94 8.28 3.76 19.40
CA PRO A 94 6.85 3.96 19.49
C PRO A 94 6.24 3.85 18.09
N LEU A 95 5.11 3.15 17.98
CA LEU A 95 4.36 3.01 16.72
C LEU A 95 3.90 4.38 16.19
N ARG A 96 3.60 5.30 17.11
CA ARG A 96 3.19 6.67 16.81
C ARG A 96 3.88 7.66 17.76
N ASP A 97 4.19 8.85 17.24
CA ASP A 97 4.75 9.92 18.05
C ASP A 97 3.77 10.31 19.18
N PRO A 98 4.19 10.22 20.46
CA PRO A 98 3.35 10.62 21.57
C PRO A 98 2.89 12.10 21.53
N ALA A 99 3.68 13.02 20.96
CA ALA A 99 3.29 14.41 20.79
C ALA A 99 2.14 14.56 19.78
N MET A 100 2.16 13.77 18.71
CA MET A 100 1.07 13.70 17.74
C MET A 100 -0.24 13.24 18.40
N LEU A 101 -0.19 12.23 19.26
CA LEU A 101 -1.38 11.73 19.97
C LEU A 101 -1.94 12.77 20.93
N ARG A 102 -1.08 13.50 21.64
CA ARG A 102 -1.51 14.56 22.57
C ARG A 102 -2.09 15.80 21.91
N SER A 103 -1.78 16.04 20.64
CA SER A 103 -2.26 17.23 19.92
C SER A 103 -3.78 17.26 19.69
N GLY A 104 -4.45 16.12 19.82
CA GLY A 104 -5.86 15.97 19.48
C GLY A 104 -6.18 16.06 17.97
N VAL A 105 -5.17 16.16 17.11
CA VAL A 105 -5.37 16.26 15.65
C VAL A 105 -5.77 14.91 15.05
N LEU A 106 -5.12 13.81 15.47
CA LEU A 106 -5.38 12.48 14.90
C LEU A 106 -6.74 11.96 15.32
N GLY A 107 -7.63 11.73 14.37
CA GLY A 107 -8.90 11.07 14.60
C GLY A 107 -10.06 11.60 13.77
N PHE A 108 -11.23 11.05 14.03
CA PHE A 108 -12.49 11.56 13.46
C PHE A 108 -13.01 12.73 14.27
N HIS A 109 -13.37 13.80 13.59
CA HIS A 109 -13.92 15.03 14.18
C HIS A 109 -15.27 15.35 13.59
N ALA A 110 -16.26 15.64 14.46
CA ALA A 110 -17.55 16.15 14.04
C ALA A 110 -17.40 17.57 13.47
N THR A 111 -18.21 17.91 12.49
CA THR A 111 -18.18 19.17 11.76
C THR A 111 -19.51 19.91 11.85
N LYS A 112 -19.53 21.20 11.48
CA LYS A 112 -20.70 22.08 11.55
C LYS A 112 -21.93 21.53 10.82
N ASP A 113 -21.73 20.81 9.74
CA ASP A 113 -22.78 20.22 8.87
C ASP A 113 -23.23 18.83 9.32
N GLY A 114 -22.88 18.40 10.55
CA GLY A 114 -23.27 17.11 11.11
C GLY A 114 -22.55 15.92 10.51
N ARG A 115 -21.53 16.16 9.69
CA ARG A 115 -20.64 15.11 9.13
C ARG A 115 -19.43 14.89 10.03
N HIS A 116 -18.51 14.05 9.55
CA HIS A 116 -17.22 13.83 10.16
C HIS A 116 -16.10 14.01 9.13
N VAL A 117 -14.94 14.45 9.62
CA VAL A 117 -13.70 14.48 8.88
C VAL A 117 -12.64 13.70 9.66
N LEU A 118 -11.82 12.91 8.97
CA LEU A 118 -10.61 12.36 9.55
C LEU A 118 -9.47 13.36 9.35
N LEU A 119 -8.80 13.73 10.42
CA LEU A 119 -7.52 14.45 10.37
C LEU A 119 -6.39 13.48 10.66
N HIS A 120 -5.37 13.46 9.79
CA HIS A 120 -4.23 12.56 9.95
C HIS A 120 -2.90 13.32 9.84
N PRO A 121 -2.27 13.66 10.96
CA PRO A 121 -1.05 14.46 10.99
C PRO A 121 0.16 13.75 10.37
N SER A 122 0.19 12.42 10.38
CA SER A 122 1.24 11.54 9.83
C SER A 122 2.60 11.70 10.50
N PHE A 123 3.22 12.85 10.31
CA PHE A 123 4.53 13.26 10.84
C PHE A 123 4.45 14.69 11.35
N PRO A 124 5.39 15.18 12.20
CA PRO A 124 5.34 16.51 12.79
C PRO A 124 5.00 17.65 11.82
N PRO A 125 5.59 17.73 10.60
CA PRO A 125 5.22 18.78 9.63
C PRO A 125 3.76 18.68 9.14
N GLY A 126 3.12 17.50 9.24
CA GLY A 126 1.71 17.31 8.91
C GLY A 126 0.79 17.91 9.96
N THR A 127 1.15 17.78 11.24
CA THR A 127 0.44 18.43 12.34
C THR A 127 0.40 19.95 12.14
N GLU A 128 1.56 20.57 11.90
CA GLU A 128 1.66 22.03 11.68
C GLU A 128 0.80 22.52 10.51
N ARG A 129 0.75 21.76 9.41
CA ARG A 129 -0.07 22.08 8.24
C ARG A 129 -1.56 22.04 8.54
N ILE A 130 -2.01 21.05 9.30
CA ILE A 130 -3.41 20.91 9.69
C ILE A 130 -3.80 22.06 10.65
N LEU A 131 -2.98 22.35 11.66
CA LEU A 131 -3.24 23.42 12.61
C LEU A 131 -3.29 24.78 11.92
N ARG A 132 -2.39 25.04 10.96
CA ARG A 132 -2.41 26.27 10.15
C ARG A 132 -3.67 26.36 9.28
N ALA A 133 -4.07 25.26 8.62
CA ALA A 133 -5.28 25.20 7.80
C ALA A 133 -6.55 25.48 8.62
N LEU A 134 -6.56 25.05 9.88
CA LEU A 134 -7.69 25.20 10.79
C LEU A 134 -7.62 26.49 11.64
N ASP A 135 -6.51 27.22 11.60
CA ASP A 135 -6.24 28.36 12.45
C ASP A 135 -6.49 28.05 13.93
N CYS A 136 -5.82 27.00 14.43
CA CYS A 136 -5.97 26.52 15.79
C CYS A 136 -4.63 26.03 16.38
N VAL A 137 -4.62 25.77 17.69
CA VAL A 137 -3.44 25.27 18.40
C VAL A 137 -3.52 23.76 18.65
N ALA A 138 -2.38 23.13 18.97
CA ALA A 138 -2.25 21.69 19.19
C ALA A 138 -2.84 21.24 20.54
N GLU A 139 -4.11 21.52 20.74
CA GLU A 139 -4.88 21.14 21.92
C GLU A 139 -6.22 20.53 21.50
N PRO A 140 -6.67 19.41 22.11
CA PRO A 140 -7.87 18.69 21.69
C PRO A 140 -9.12 19.57 21.56
N GLU A 141 -9.38 20.44 22.55
CA GLU A 141 -10.56 21.30 22.53
C GLU A 141 -10.46 22.41 21.46
N SER A 142 -9.27 22.92 21.19
CA SER A 142 -9.04 23.90 20.11
C SER A 142 -9.29 23.29 18.74
N VAL A 143 -8.77 22.08 18.48
CA VAL A 143 -8.99 21.35 17.24
C VAL A 143 -10.47 20.99 17.05
N LYS A 144 -11.12 20.50 18.09
CA LYS A 144 -12.55 20.20 18.09
C LYS A 144 -13.41 21.43 17.78
N ALA A 145 -13.14 22.57 18.44
CA ALA A 145 -13.85 23.82 18.20
C ALA A 145 -13.67 24.30 16.75
N ALA A 146 -12.43 24.22 16.21
CA ALA A 146 -12.12 24.59 14.83
C ALA A 146 -12.85 23.72 13.81
N CYS A 147 -13.00 22.41 14.08
CA CYS A 147 -13.77 21.50 13.24
C CYS A 147 -15.27 21.80 13.29
N LEU A 148 -15.85 22.01 14.48
CA LEU A 148 -17.26 22.33 14.64
C LEU A 148 -17.66 23.69 14.03
N ALA A 149 -16.71 24.59 13.81
CA ALA A 149 -16.95 25.87 13.15
C ALA A 149 -17.05 25.80 11.62
N ARG A 150 -16.65 24.68 11.00
CA ARG A 150 -16.52 24.51 9.54
C ARG A 150 -17.27 23.29 9.04
N THR A 151 -17.64 23.27 7.75
CA THR A 151 -18.16 22.07 7.09
C THR A 151 -17.02 21.07 6.81
N ALA A 152 -17.36 19.80 6.74
CA ALA A 152 -16.37 18.74 6.46
C ALA A 152 -15.59 18.99 5.16
N GLN A 153 -16.28 19.42 4.09
CA GLN A 153 -15.65 19.73 2.81
C GLN A 153 -14.69 20.92 2.90
N ALA A 154 -15.08 21.99 3.62
CA ALA A 154 -14.22 23.15 3.82
C ALA A 154 -12.93 22.80 4.56
N ILE A 155 -13.00 21.88 5.53
CA ILE A 155 -11.81 21.37 6.23
C ILE A 155 -10.93 20.56 5.29
N GLU A 156 -11.50 19.61 4.54
CA GLU A 156 -10.74 18.78 3.59
C GLU A 156 -9.99 19.67 2.58
N ASP A 157 -10.65 20.66 2.01
CA ASP A 157 -10.07 21.56 1.01
C ASP A 157 -8.98 22.45 1.60
N ALA A 158 -9.22 23.05 2.78
CA ALA A 158 -8.22 23.89 3.46
C ALA A 158 -6.96 23.09 3.83
N VAL A 159 -7.12 21.89 4.37
CA VAL A 159 -5.99 21.02 4.73
C VAL A 159 -5.25 20.52 3.49
N ALA A 160 -5.97 20.20 2.39
CA ALA A 160 -5.35 19.83 1.12
C ALA A 160 -4.54 20.98 0.50
N ALA A 161 -5.03 22.23 0.59
CA ALA A 161 -4.31 23.41 0.12
C ALA A 161 -2.98 23.60 0.87
N GLU A 162 -2.95 23.34 2.18
CA GLU A 162 -1.72 23.32 2.99
C GLU A 162 -0.88 22.04 2.80
N ARG A 163 -1.27 21.16 1.87
CA ARG A 163 -0.60 19.86 1.62
C ARG A 163 -0.58 18.95 2.85
N GLY A 164 -1.55 19.13 3.75
CA GLY A 164 -1.83 18.25 4.88
C GLY A 164 -2.69 17.05 4.46
N CYS A 165 -3.11 16.24 5.43
CA CYS A 165 -3.91 15.05 5.24
C CYS A 165 -5.22 15.15 6.03
N ALA A 166 -6.33 15.32 5.32
CA ALA A 166 -7.69 15.23 5.84
C ALA A 166 -8.58 14.53 4.81
N GLY A 167 -9.64 13.89 5.27
CA GLY A 167 -10.63 13.26 4.41
C GLY A 167 -12.03 13.35 5.03
N VAL A 168 -13.00 13.78 4.24
CA VAL A 168 -14.42 13.71 4.62
C VAL A 168 -14.81 12.24 4.72
N VAL A 169 -15.53 11.86 5.76
CA VAL A 169 -16.16 10.55 5.85
C VAL A 169 -17.29 10.50 4.81
N ARG A 170 -17.05 9.76 3.73
CA ARG A 170 -17.99 9.57 2.63
C ARG A 170 -18.72 8.25 2.78
N THR A 171 -19.94 8.18 2.23
CA THR A 171 -20.55 6.89 1.92
C THR A 171 -19.90 6.27 0.68
N PRO A 172 -20.07 4.96 0.44
CA PRO A 172 -19.63 4.33 -0.81
C PRO A 172 -20.17 5.06 -2.05
N GLU A 173 -21.43 5.43 -2.03
CA GLU A 173 -22.11 6.08 -3.16
C GLU A 173 -21.56 7.49 -3.43
N GLU A 174 -21.26 8.25 -2.37
CA GLU A 174 -20.63 9.57 -2.49
C GLU A 174 -19.22 9.48 -3.10
N TRP A 175 -18.46 8.45 -2.73
CA TRP A 175 -17.14 8.21 -3.32
C TRP A 175 -17.27 7.77 -4.78
N ASP A 176 -18.15 6.84 -5.08
CA ASP A 176 -18.33 6.30 -6.43
C ASP A 176 -18.86 7.35 -7.40
N ALA A 177 -19.56 8.36 -6.90
CA ALA A 177 -20.05 9.50 -7.69
C ALA A 177 -19.05 10.65 -7.83
N CYS A 178 -17.99 10.72 -6.99
CA CYS A 178 -17.01 11.79 -7.08
C CYS A 178 -16.01 11.55 -8.23
N GLU A 179 -15.44 12.62 -8.76
CA GLU A 179 -14.53 12.55 -9.91
C GLU A 179 -13.33 11.61 -9.66
N GLN A 180 -12.74 11.63 -8.45
CA GLN A 180 -11.63 10.73 -8.13
C GLN A 180 -12.06 9.26 -8.07
N GLY A 181 -13.22 8.97 -7.49
CA GLY A 181 -13.78 7.62 -7.45
C GLY A 181 -14.07 7.07 -8.85
N LEU A 182 -14.68 7.88 -9.72
CA LEU A 182 -14.93 7.53 -11.12
C LEU A 182 -13.64 7.23 -11.90
N GLN A 183 -12.58 8.02 -11.69
CA GLN A 183 -11.27 7.77 -12.32
C GLN A 183 -10.68 6.43 -11.90
N LEU A 184 -10.81 6.05 -10.62
CA LEU A 184 -10.32 4.78 -10.12
C LEU A 184 -11.19 3.61 -10.56
N ALA A 185 -12.51 3.76 -10.58
CA ALA A 185 -13.44 2.71 -11.01
C ALA A 185 -13.20 2.24 -12.46
N ALA A 186 -12.66 3.11 -13.31
CA ALA A 186 -12.28 2.76 -14.68
C ALA A 186 -11.00 1.91 -14.79
N ARG A 187 -10.33 1.58 -13.68
CA ARG A 187 -9.02 0.93 -13.63
C ARG A 187 -9.06 -0.37 -12.82
N PRO A 188 -8.22 -1.37 -13.16
CA PRO A 188 -8.07 -2.56 -12.34
C PRO A 188 -7.32 -2.23 -11.03
N PRO A 189 -7.39 -3.07 -9.99
CA PRO A 189 -6.68 -2.86 -8.72
C PRO A 189 -5.15 -2.84 -8.89
N VAL A 190 -4.62 -3.44 -9.93
CA VAL A 190 -3.21 -3.43 -10.33
C VAL A 190 -3.10 -3.17 -11.81
N GLU A 191 -2.34 -2.16 -12.21
CA GLU A 191 -1.99 -1.91 -13.61
C GLU A 191 -0.54 -2.33 -13.87
N VAL A 192 -0.30 -3.12 -14.92
CA VAL A 192 1.04 -3.49 -15.39
C VAL A 192 1.17 -3.02 -16.85
N ILE A 193 1.81 -1.88 -17.03
CA ILE A 193 1.85 -1.11 -18.28
C ILE A 193 3.25 -1.20 -18.87
N LYS A 194 3.37 -1.67 -20.12
CA LYS A 194 4.64 -1.58 -20.86
C LYS A 194 4.90 -0.11 -21.24
N ILE A 195 6.05 0.42 -20.83
CA ILE A 195 6.39 1.86 -21.01
C ILE A 195 7.54 2.10 -22.00
N ALA A 196 8.33 1.07 -22.30
CA ALA A 196 9.37 1.14 -23.30
C ALA A 196 9.70 -0.25 -23.84
N ASP A 197 10.27 -0.31 -25.03
CA ASP A 197 10.78 -1.55 -25.61
C ASP A 197 12.20 -1.85 -25.16
N SER A 198 12.48 -3.12 -24.94
CA SER A 198 13.83 -3.70 -24.81
C SER A 198 13.81 -5.15 -25.25
N PRO A 199 14.94 -5.75 -25.60
CA PRO A 199 15.00 -7.21 -25.79
C PRO A 199 14.52 -7.97 -24.56
N PRO A 200 14.03 -9.21 -24.71
CA PRO A 200 13.79 -10.11 -23.58
C PRO A 200 15.05 -10.23 -22.72
N GLU A 201 14.85 -10.11 -21.42
CA GLU A 201 15.93 -10.26 -20.43
C GLU A 201 15.61 -11.46 -19.55
N PRO A 202 16.28 -12.60 -19.72
CA PRO A 202 16.07 -13.78 -18.91
C PRO A 202 16.26 -13.46 -17.41
N MET A 203 15.60 -14.24 -16.56
CA MET A 203 15.84 -14.16 -15.12
C MET A 203 17.34 -14.45 -14.85
N PRO A 204 17.93 -13.86 -13.78
CA PRO A 204 19.31 -14.15 -13.39
C PRO A 204 19.56 -15.66 -13.25
N GLU A 205 20.83 -16.07 -13.25
CA GLU A 205 21.19 -17.48 -13.07
C GLU A 205 20.48 -18.11 -11.86
N MET A 206 20.27 -19.42 -11.93
CA MET A 206 19.50 -20.15 -10.92
C MET A 206 20.15 -20.02 -9.54
N GLY A 207 19.35 -19.67 -8.54
CA GLY A 207 19.67 -19.67 -7.13
C GLY A 207 18.66 -20.50 -6.34
N GLU A 208 18.57 -20.31 -5.05
CA GLU A 208 17.74 -21.10 -4.13
C GLU A 208 16.28 -20.65 -4.08
N ALA A 209 15.93 -19.50 -4.68
CA ALA A 209 14.60 -18.90 -4.61
C ALA A 209 14.16 -18.30 -5.96
N PRO A 210 12.85 -18.06 -6.16
CA PRO A 210 12.29 -17.55 -7.41
C PRO A 210 12.92 -16.25 -7.90
N LEU A 211 13.32 -15.34 -7.00
CA LEU A 211 13.92 -14.05 -7.33
C LEU A 211 15.41 -13.95 -6.99
N SER A 212 16.12 -15.05 -6.75
CA SER A 212 17.56 -14.98 -6.51
C SER A 212 18.28 -14.22 -7.63
N GLY A 213 19.12 -13.22 -7.24
CA GLY A 213 19.86 -12.35 -8.16
C GLY A 213 19.04 -11.19 -8.75
N VAL A 214 17.74 -11.08 -8.46
CA VAL A 214 16.94 -9.89 -8.81
C VAL A 214 17.23 -8.77 -7.82
N ARG A 215 17.62 -7.59 -8.32
CA ARG A 215 17.97 -6.43 -7.50
C ARG A 215 16.79 -5.46 -7.39
N VAL A 216 16.36 -5.18 -6.18
CA VAL A 216 15.26 -4.27 -5.87
C VAL A 216 15.77 -3.05 -5.11
N LEU A 217 15.44 -1.87 -5.60
CA LEU A 217 15.69 -0.61 -4.90
C LEU A 217 14.37 -0.09 -4.32
N ASP A 218 14.28 -0.06 -2.98
CA ASP A 218 13.10 0.34 -2.25
C ASP A 218 13.25 1.76 -1.69
N MET A 219 12.45 2.70 -2.21
CA MET A 219 12.36 4.07 -1.71
C MET A 219 10.98 4.38 -1.16
N THR A 220 10.35 3.40 -0.56
CA THR A 220 9.02 3.53 0.02
C THR A 220 9.07 3.78 1.53
N ARG A 221 7.92 4.07 2.15
CA ARG A 221 7.84 4.39 3.57
C ARG A 221 6.51 3.89 4.15
N VAL A 222 6.48 3.70 5.44
CA VAL A 222 5.34 3.27 6.27
C VAL A 222 5.02 1.80 6.06
N LEU A 223 3.98 1.42 5.30
CA LEU A 223 3.52 0.02 5.22
C LEU A 223 3.38 -0.50 3.79
N ALA A 224 2.52 0.08 2.95
CA ALA A 224 2.17 -0.50 1.64
C ALA A 224 3.40 -0.76 0.74
N GLY A 225 4.21 0.26 0.51
CA GLY A 225 5.41 0.12 -0.30
C GLY A 225 6.47 -0.79 0.33
N PRO A 226 6.81 -0.60 1.61
CA PRO A 226 7.74 -1.50 2.29
C PRO A 226 7.28 -2.96 2.30
N THR A 227 5.98 -3.24 2.39
CA THR A 227 5.41 -4.60 2.27
C THR A 227 5.66 -5.19 0.88
N CYS A 228 5.49 -4.40 -0.19
CA CYS A 228 5.84 -4.84 -1.55
C CYS A 228 7.30 -5.32 -1.61
N ALA A 229 8.24 -4.48 -1.18
CA ALA A 229 9.66 -4.79 -1.24
C ALA A 229 10.05 -5.95 -0.29
N ARG A 230 9.43 -6.04 0.92
CA ARG A 230 9.59 -7.19 1.81
C ARG A 230 9.12 -8.49 1.15
N THR A 231 7.98 -8.47 0.48
CA THR A 231 7.45 -9.65 -0.23
C THR A 231 8.40 -10.10 -1.35
N LEU A 232 8.98 -9.16 -2.09
CA LEU A 232 10.01 -9.50 -3.09
C LEU A 232 11.26 -10.10 -2.43
N ALA A 233 11.69 -9.59 -1.26
CA ALA A 233 12.79 -10.17 -0.48
C ALA A 233 12.46 -11.59 0.01
N GLN A 234 11.23 -11.85 0.44
CA GLN A 234 10.77 -13.20 0.83
C GLN A 234 10.85 -14.21 -0.32
N TYR A 235 10.70 -13.76 -1.57
CA TYR A 235 10.92 -14.58 -2.76
C TYR A 235 12.38 -14.63 -3.22
N GLY A 236 13.32 -14.07 -2.43
CA GLY A 236 14.76 -14.17 -2.64
C GLY A 236 15.42 -13.03 -3.41
N ALA A 237 14.73 -11.90 -3.61
CA ALA A 237 15.36 -10.73 -4.22
C ALA A 237 16.36 -10.04 -3.28
N ASP A 238 17.42 -9.47 -3.87
CA ASP A 238 18.38 -8.59 -3.19
C ASP A 238 17.76 -7.19 -3.05
N VAL A 239 17.26 -6.86 -1.87
CA VAL A 239 16.53 -5.60 -1.64
C VAL A 239 17.40 -4.61 -0.88
N LEU A 240 17.60 -3.41 -1.46
CA LEU A 240 18.20 -2.26 -0.80
C LEU A 240 17.14 -1.20 -0.49
N TYR A 241 16.84 -1.00 0.79
CA TYR A 241 16.02 0.10 1.27
C TYR A 241 16.83 1.38 1.39
N LEU A 242 16.37 2.46 0.73
CA LEU A 242 17.00 3.77 0.79
C LEU A 242 16.13 4.75 1.59
N ALA A 243 16.61 5.14 2.76
CA ALA A 243 16.00 6.16 3.60
C ALA A 243 16.59 7.55 3.32
N SER A 244 15.79 8.59 3.52
CA SER A 244 16.28 9.97 3.51
C SER A 244 16.68 10.42 4.92
N PRO A 245 17.84 11.02 5.12
CA PRO A 245 18.25 11.55 6.42
C PRO A 245 17.40 12.75 6.87
N LYS A 246 16.64 13.36 5.94
CA LYS A 246 15.81 14.56 6.17
C LYS A 246 14.34 14.27 6.39
N LEU A 247 13.91 13.04 6.11
CA LEU A 247 12.52 12.65 6.30
C LEU A 247 12.37 11.81 7.56
N PRO A 248 11.35 12.05 8.38
CA PRO A 248 11.10 11.23 9.57
C PRO A 248 10.95 9.77 9.18
N ALA A 249 11.62 8.87 9.89
CA ALA A 249 11.44 7.44 9.72
C ALA A 249 10.15 6.98 10.39
N SER A 250 9.51 5.96 9.81
CA SER A 250 8.36 5.27 10.42
C SER A 250 8.88 4.13 11.30
N ASN A 251 9.65 4.51 12.34
CA ASN A 251 10.44 3.56 13.13
C ASN A 251 9.61 2.41 13.72
N GLY A 252 8.34 2.66 14.08
CA GLY A 252 7.46 1.64 14.62
C GLY A 252 7.09 0.52 13.64
N PHE A 253 7.20 0.75 12.33
CA PHE A 253 6.90 -0.25 11.30
C PHE A 253 8.14 -0.91 10.71
N LEU A 254 9.32 -0.30 10.87
CA LEU A 254 10.57 -0.82 10.30
C LEU A 254 10.92 -2.24 10.77
N PRO A 255 10.72 -2.62 12.05
CA PRO A 255 10.99 -4.00 12.49
C PRO A 255 10.22 -5.05 11.70
N ASP A 256 8.98 -4.76 11.29
CA ASP A 256 8.20 -5.64 10.43
C ASP A 256 8.63 -5.53 8.96
N THR A 257 8.68 -4.32 8.43
CA THR A 257 8.77 -4.10 6.98
C THR A 257 10.17 -4.24 6.38
N ASN A 258 11.23 -4.26 7.21
CA ASN A 258 12.61 -4.35 6.73
C ASN A 258 13.22 -5.74 6.79
N HIS A 259 12.46 -6.78 7.15
CA HIS A 259 12.94 -8.15 7.07
C HIS A 259 13.43 -8.49 5.66
N GLY A 260 14.64 -9.08 5.60
CA GLY A 260 15.28 -9.48 4.34
C GLY A 260 15.85 -8.34 3.51
N LYS A 261 15.91 -7.10 4.03
CA LYS A 261 16.43 -5.94 3.31
C LYS A 261 17.77 -5.46 3.88
N LEU A 262 18.65 -5.00 3.01
CA LEU A 262 19.73 -4.09 3.38
C LEU A 262 19.21 -2.67 3.44
N SER A 263 19.82 -1.81 4.27
CA SER A 263 19.37 -0.41 4.46
C SER A 263 20.52 0.56 4.30
N ALA A 264 20.26 1.71 3.67
CA ALA A 264 21.23 2.79 3.54
C ALA A 264 20.52 4.16 3.58
N TRP A 265 21.30 5.21 3.87
CA TRP A 265 20.84 6.60 3.83
C TRP A 265 21.30 7.27 2.54
N LEU A 266 20.40 8.03 1.91
CA LEU A 266 20.70 8.80 0.71
C LEU A 266 20.02 10.18 0.73
N ASP A 267 20.81 11.25 0.65
CA ASP A 267 20.30 12.61 0.56
C ASP A 267 20.14 13.02 -0.91
N LEU A 268 18.90 13.06 -1.39
CA LEU A 268 18.59 13.44 -2.77
C LEU A 268 18.60 14.96 -3.03
N ASP A 269 18.71 15.80 -1.99
CA ASP A 269 18.93 17.23 -2.19
C ASP A 269 20.36 17.52 -2.61
N ALA A 270 21.30 16.64 -2.21
CA ALA A 270 22.69 16.71 -2.64
C ALA A 270 22.87 16.16 -4.07
N ALA A 271 23.67 16.83 -4.89
CA ALA A 271 24.00 16.37 -6.25
C ALA A 271 24.70 14.99 -6.22
N SER A 272 25.58 14.75 -5.24
CA SER A 272 26.23 13.45 -5.04
C SER A 272 25.24 12.34 -4.72
N GLY A 273 24.21 12.62 -3.92
CA GLY A 273 23.16 11.67 -3.62
C GLY A 273 22.35 11.28 -4.87
N ARG A 274 21.97 12.26 -5.69
CA ARG A 274 21.28 12.00 -6.97
C ARG A 274 22.18 11.21 -7.95
N ALA A 275 23.47 11.54 -8.03
CA ALA A 275 24.40 10.77 -8.84
C ALA A 275 24.53 9.32 -8.36
N ARG A 276 24.59 9.10 -7.03
CA ARG A 276 24.62 7.76 -6.46
C ARG A 276 23.34 6.98 -6.73
N LEU A 277 22.16 7.62 -6.58
CA LEU A 277 20.88 6.99 -6.94
C LEU A 277 20.86 6.55 -8.39
N LYS A 278 21.30 7.43 -9.32
CA LYS A 278 21.37 7.11 -10.75
C LYS A 278 22.26 5.90 -11.02
N ALA A 279 23.41 5.81 -10.36
CA ALA A 279 24.31 4.67 -10.50
C ALA A 279 23.69 3.35 -9.98
N LEU A 280 22.98 3.39 -8.84
CA LEU A 280 22.26 2.22 -8.31
C LEU A 280 21.14 1.79 -9.26
N LEU A 281 20.35 2.74 -9.78
CA LEU A 281 19.24 2.47 -10.68
C LEU A 281 19.67 1.83 -12.02
N ALA A 282 20.87 2.12 -12.50
CA ALA A 282 21.42 1.50 -13.71
C ALA A 282 21.63 -0.02 -13.59
N GLU A 283 21.70 -0.54 -12.36
CA GLU A 283 21.90 -1.97 -12.05
C GLU A 283 20.67 -2.60 -11.37
N THR A 284 19.55 -1.89 -11.29
CA THR A 284 18.33 -2.29 -10.59
C THR A 284 17.34 -2.97 -11.55
N ASP A 285 16.72 -4.04 -11.09
CA ASP A 285 15.65 -4.72 -11.83
C ASP A 285 14.28 -4.15 -11.50
N VAL A 286 14.02 -3.89 -10.21
CA VAL A 286 12.76 -3.32 -9.71
C VAL A 286 13.04 -2.07 -8.88
N PHE A 287 12.49 -0.95 -9.29
CA PHE A 287 12.49 0.29 -8.51
C PHE A 287 11.11 0.52 -7.91
N SER A 288 11.01 0.51 -6.58
CA SER A 288 9.76 0.75 -5.86
C SER A 288 9.78 2.10 -5.15
N GLN A 289 8.76 2.92 -5.37
CA GLN A 289 8.64 4.24 -4.76
C GLN A 289 7.20 4.52 -4.31
N GLY A 290 7.05 5.29 -3.21
CA GLY A 290 5.77 5.69 -2.62
C GLY A 290 5.63 7.21 -2.46
N TYR A 291 6.32 8.00 -3.28
CA TYR A 291 6.20 9.46 -3.25
C TYR A 291 4.96 9.94 -3.99
N ARG A 292 4.56 11.17 -3.69
CA ARG A 292 3.44 11.83 -4.40
C ARG A 292 3.71 11.87 -5.90
N THR A 293 2.67 11.67 -6.69
CA THR A 293 2.73 11.72 -8.16
C THR A 293 3.49 12.95 -8.65
N GLY A 294 4.43 12.76 -9.56
CA GLY A 294 5.28 13.81 -10.11
C GLY A 294 6.52 14.15 -9.27
N ALA A 295 6.70 13.59 -8.07
CA ALA A 295 7.86 13.93 -7.24
C ALA A 295 9.17 13.36 -7.81
N MET A 296 9.16 12.10 -8.23
CA MET A 296 10.32 11.44 -8.82
C MET A 296 10.63 12.00 -10.22
N GLU A 297 9.60 12.30 -11.00
CA GLU A 297 9.71 12.90 -12.33
C GLU A 297 10.40 14.27 -12.27
N ARG A 298 10.06 15.14 -11.30
CA ARG A 298 10.72 16.44 -11.09
C ARG A 298 12.20 16.33 -10.76
N MET A 299 12.64 15.20 -10.24
CA MET A 299 14.04 14.92 -9.92
C MET A 299 14.78 14.18 -11.06
N GLY A 300 14.10 13.89 -12.18
CA GLY A 300 14.63 13.14 -13.30
C GLY A 300 14.67 11.62 -13.09
N PHE A 301 13.83 11.09 -12.20
CA PHE A 301 13.70 9.68 -11.88
C PHE A 301 12.28 9.15 -12.15
N GLY A 302 11.62 9.71 -13.17
CA GLY A 302 10.31 9.24 -13.62
C GLY A 302 10.41 7.93 -14.41
N PRO A 303 9.25 7.30 -14.71
CA PRO A 303 9.22 6.02 -15.41
C PRO A 303 9.92 6.05 -16.78
N ALA A 304 9.73 7.11 -17.57
CA ALA A 304 10.34 7.23 -18.90
C ALA A 304 11.87 7.40 -18.82
N GLU A 305 12.34 8.28 -17.91
CA GLU A 305 13.76 8.53 -17.70
C GLU A 305 14.46 7.25 -17.19
N LEU A 306 13.82 6.50 -16.30
CA LEU A 306 14.42 5.29 -15.77
C LEU A 306 14.36 4.12 -16.76
N ALA A 307 13.33 4.03 -17.61
CA ALA A 307 13.29 3.06 -18.70
C ALA A 307 14.41 3.29 -19.72
N ALA A 308 14.76 4.58 -19.96
CA ALA A 308 15.89 4.94 -20.81
C ALA A 308 17.26 4.67 -20.15
N LEU A 309 17.37 4.86 -18.83
CA LEU A 309 18.58 4.59 -18.06
C LEU A 309 18.87 3.09 -17.94
N ARG A 310 17.84 2.30 -17.67
CA ARG A 310 17.89 0.84 -17.48
C ARG A 310 16.77 0.20 -18.31
N PRO A 311 17.00 -0.08 -19.62
CA PRO A 311 16.05 -0.86 -20.41
C PRO A 311 15.74 -2.20 -19.73
N GLY A 312 14.46 -2.54 -19.61
CA GLY A 312 14.01 -3.70 -18.85
C GLY A 312 13.66 -3.42 -17.38
N LEU A 313 13.80 -2.18 -16.90
CA LEU A 313 13.42 -1.82 -15.54
C LEU A 313 11.91 -2.02 -15.29
N VAL A 314 11.58 -2.56 -14.12
CA VAL A 314 10.23 -2.56 -13.56
C VAL A 314 10.12 -1.38 -12.57
N TYR A 315 9.24 -0.42 -12.86
CA TYR A 315 8.98 0.74 -12.03
C TYR A 315 7.68 0.52 -11.26
N THR A 316 7.73 0.35 -9.94
CA THR A 316 6.55 0.17 -9.10
C THR A 316 6.21 1.46 -8.37
N SER A 317 5.01 1.98 -8.60
CA SER A 317 4.52 3.23 -8.03
C SER A 317 3.29 3.00 -7.17
N ILE A 318 3.38 3.40 -5.90
CA ILE A 318 2.37 3.17 -4.87
C ILE A 318 1.97 4.52 -4.27
N ASN A 319 0.67 4.81 -4.20
CA ASN A 319 0.17 6.03 -3.57
C ASN A 319 -1.22 5.82 -2.93
N CYS A 320 -1.80 6.85 -2.34
CA CYS A 320 -3.10 6.73 -1.70
C CYS A 320 -4.26 6.82 -2.69
N TYR A 321 -4.28 7.85 -3.54
CA TYR A 321 -5.46 8.25 -4.31
C TYR A 321 -5.41 7.87 -5.79
N GLY A 322 -4.39 7.14 -6.23
CA GLY A 322 -4.21 6.80 -7.64
C GLY A 322 -3.33 7.80 -8.40
N HIS A 323 -3.04 7.47 -9.65
CA HIS A 323 -2.06 8.17 -10.48
C HIS A 323 -2.70 9.20 -11.42
N GLU A 324 -4.00 9.22 -11.49
CA GLU A 324 -4.81 10.10 -12.33
C GLU A 324 -5.93 10.76 -11.51
N GLY A 325 -6.63 11.71 -12.12
CA GLY A 325 -7.70 12.45 -11.47
C GLY A 325 -7.22 13.63 -10.61
N PRO A 326 -8.16 14.39 -10.04
CA PRO A 326 -7.87 15.64 -9.32
C PRO A 326 -7.05 15.44 -8.03
N TRP A 327 -7.11 14.25 -7.43
CA TRP A 327 -6.43 13.98 -6.15
C TRP A 327 -5.08 13.28 -6.30
N ARG A 328 -4.59 13.02 -7.51
CA ARG A 328 -3.30 12.31 -7.75
C ARG A 328 -2.10 12.91 -7.02
N GLY A 329 -2.12 14.22 -6.72
CA GLY A 329 -1.06 14.92 -6.00
C GLY A 329 -1.29 15.08 -4.50
N ARG A 330 -2.44 14.63 -3.97
CA ARG A 330 -2.73 14.72 -2.53
C ARG A 330 -1.90 13.72 -1.74
N ALA A 331 -1.55 14.07 -0.51
CA ALA A 331 -1.02 13.13 0.46
C ALA A 331 -2.16 12.33 1.10
N GLY A 332 -1.91 11.05 1.33
CA GLY A 332 -2.89 10.19 1.99
C GLY A 332 -2.22 8.96 2.59
N TRP A 333 -2.96 8.29 3.43
CA TRP A 333 -2.56 7.14 4.23
C TRP A 333 -3.71 6.14 4.31
N GLU A 334 -3.44 4.95 4.86
CA GLU A 334 -4.41 3.89 5.12
C GLU A 334 -5.76 4.43 5.62
N GLN A 335 -5.72 5.19 6.71
CA GLN A 335 -6.92 5.68 7.38
C GLN A 335 -7.73 6.62 6.49
N LEU A 336 -7.04 7.40 5.65
CA LEU A 336 -7.72 8.29 4.68
C LEU A 336 -8.33 7.51 3.54
N ALA A 337 -7.65 6.48 3.03
CA ALA A 337 -8.23 5.61 2.01
C ALA A 337 -9.54 4.97 2.50
N GLN A 338 -9.54 4.40 3.72
CA GLN A 338 -10.75 3.84 4.32
C GLN A 338 -11.85 4.90 4.52
N THR A 339 -11.46 6.12 4.91
CA THR A 339 -12.41 7.21 5.19
C THR A 339 -13.10 7.69 3.93
N VAL A 340 -12.34 8.00 2.88
CA VAL A 340 -12.91 8.60 1.66
C VAL A 340 -13.64 7.60 0.77
N THR A 341 -13.22 6.32 0.78
CA THR A 341 -13.86 5.26 -0.03
C THR A 341 -15.15 4.69 0.59
N GLY A 342 -15.56 5.19 1.75
CA GLY A 342 -16.77 4.74 2.45
C GLY A 342 -16.57 3.56 3.39
N MET A 343 -15.38 2.96 3.45
CA MET A 343 -15.13 1.81 4.33
C MET A 343 -15.34 2.17 5.81
N ALA A 344 -14.81 3.32 6.27
CA ALA A 344 -14.96 3.75 7.65
C ALA A 344 -16.44 4.06 8.02
N HIS A 345 -17.21 4.59 7.07
CA HIS A 345 -18.64 4.82 7.24
C HIS A 345 -19.43 3.51 7.40
N VAL A 346 -19.22 2.56 6.50
CA VAL A 346 -19.90 1.26 6.52
C VAL A 346 -19.52 0.45 7.75
N HIS A 347 -18.23 0.42 8.11
CA HIS A 347 -17.75 -0.37 9.24
C HIS A 347 -18.33 0.13 10.57
N GLY A 348 -18.33 1.44 10.78
CA GLY A 348 -18.83 2.04 12.02
C GLY A 348 -20.36 2.07 12.14
N GLY A 349 -21.09 2.09 11.00
CA GLY A 349 -22.55 2.06 10.99
C GLY A 349 -23.19 3.15 11.86
N ALA A 350 -24.13 2.77 12.71
CA ALA A 350 -24.87 3.69 13.58
C ALA A 350 -24.01 4.31 14.72
N GLU A 351 -22.87 3.70 15.05
CA GLU A 351 -21.97 4.19 16.11
C GLU A 351 -21.05 5.32 15.63
N GLY A 352 -21.12 5.69 14.36
CA GLY A 352 -20.25 6.66 13.72
C GLY A 352 -19.06 6.01 13.02
N PRO A 353 -18.21 6.79 12.33
CA PRO A 353 -17.15 6.23 11.50
C PRO A 353 -16.09 5.50 12.33
N GLN A 354 -15.72 4.29 11.89
CA GLN A 354 -14.69 3.46 12.50
C GLN A 354 -13.76 2.89 11.41
N LEU A 355 -12.45 2.83 11.74
CA LEU A 355 -11.47 2.19 10.88
C LEU A 355 -11.54 0.66 11.01
N GLN A 356 -11.17 -0.03 9.94
CA GLN A 356 -11.03 -1.49 9.96
C GLN A 356 -9.96 -1.93 10.97
N PRO A 357 -10.08 -3.12 11.56
CA PRO A 357 -9.00 -3.73 12.31
C PRO A 357 -7.81 -4.03 11.36
N GLY A 358 -6.60 -3.72 11.82
CA GLY A 358 -5.38 -3.86 11.02
C GLY A 358 -5.23 -2.77 9.94
N ALA A 359 -4.24 -2.93 9.07
CA ALA A 359 -3.95 -2.03 7.96
C ALA A 359 -4.37 -2.66 6.62
N VAL A 360 -5.69 -2.84 6.45
CA VAL A 360 -6.28 -3.63 5.35
C VAL A 360 -5.87 -3.12 3.99
N THR A 361 -5.95 -1.80 3.73
CA THR A 361 -5.60 -1.28 2.41
C THR A 361 -4.09 -1.18 2.22
N ASP A 362 -3.29 -0.87 3.25
CA ASP A 362 -1.84 -0.79 3.15
C ASP A 362 -1.20 -2.15 2.80
N TYR A 363 -1.42 -3.18 3.62
CA TYR A 363 -0.81 -4.48 3.38
C TYR A 363 -1.31 -5.12 2.08
N THR A 364 -2.61 -5.10 1.84
CA THR A 364 -3.17 -5.66 0.60
C THR A 364 -2.62 -4.94 -0.63
N THR A 365 -2.49 -3.59 -0.59
CA THR A 365 -1.85 -2.83 -1.68
C THR A 365 -0.39 -3.25 -1.87
N GLY A 366 0.34 -3.48 -0.78
CA GLY A 366 1.72 -3.96 -0.83
C GLY A 366 1.85 -5.32 -1.51
N PHE A 367 0.97 -6.28 -1.18
CA PHE A 367 0.93 -7.59 -1.83
C PHE A 367 0.51 -7.50 -3.30
N LEU A 368 -0.45 -6.65 -3.64
CA LEU A 368 -0.86 -6.38 -5.02
C LEU A 368 0.28 -5.73 -5.83
N ALA A 369 1.05 -4.83 -5.22
CA ALA A 369 2.23 -4.23 -5.85
C ALA A 369 3.33 -5.26 -6.11
N ALA A 370 3.56 -6.18 -5.18
CA ALA A 370 4.49 -7.29 -5.35
C ALA A 370 4.02 -8.22 -6.47
N PHE A 371 2.74 -8.61 -6.49
CA PHE A 371 2.14 -9.38 -7.58
C PHE A 371 2.36 -8.69 -8.93
N GLY A 372 2.05 -7.40 -9.07
CA GLY A 372 2.27 -6.65 -10.30
C GLY A 372 3.75 -6.61 -10.72
N SER A 373 4.67 -6.48 -9.76
CA SER A 373 6.11 -6.49 -10.01
C SER A 373 6.61 -7.86 -10.51
N LEU A 374 6.10 -8.95 -9.94
CA LEU A 374 6.39 -10.32 -10.39
C LEU A 374 5.88 -10.55 -11.81
N VAL A 375 4.64 -10.13 -12.12
CA VAL A 375 4.07 -10.17 -13.48
C VAL A 375 4.94 -9.38 -14.47
N ALA A 376 5.40 -8.19 -14.08
CA ALA A 376 6.25 -7.37 -14.92
C ALA A 376 7.62 -8.02 -15.18
N LEU A 377 8.24 -8.63 -14.16
CA LEU A 377 9.50 -9.38 -14.30
C LEU A 377 9.34 -10.57 -15.24
N GLN A 378 8.24 -11.33 -15.12
CA GLN A 378 7.97 -12.44 -16.03
C GLN A 378 7.77 -11.95 -17.47
N ARG A 379 6.98 -10.87 -17.67
CA ARG A 379 6.77 -10.30 -19.01
C ARG A 379 8.08 -9.77 -19.60
N ARG A 380 8.95 -9.15 -18.80
CA ARG A 380 10.29 -8.74 -19.21
C ARG A 380 11.11 -9.95 -19.70
N ALA A 381 11.09 -11.03 -18.94
CA ALA A 381 11.84 -12.22 -19.30
C ALA A 381 11.34 -12.87 -20.62
N LEU A 382 10.04 -12.87 -20.85
CA LEU A 382 9.42 -13.52 -22.02
C LEU A 382 9.38 -12.60 -23.26
N TYR A 383 9.06 -11.33 -23.08
CA TYR A 383 8.70 -10.40 -24.16
C TYR A 383 9.55 -9.15 -24.21
N GLY A 384 10.47 -8.97 -23.27
CA GLY A 384 11.24 -7.75 -23.12
C GLY A 384 10.38 -6.55 -22.70
N GLY A 385 11.01 -5.38 -22.70
CA GLY A 385 10.38 -4.10 -22.35
C GLY A 385 10.53 -3.71 -20.89
N SER A 386 10.41 -2.41 -20.64
CA SER A 386 10.29 -1.83 -19.30
C SER A 386 8.83 -1.68 -18.92
N TYR A 387 8.53 -1.85 -17.64
CA TYR A 387 7.14 -1.86 -17.17
C TYR A 387 6.93 -0.89 -16.02
N LEU A 388 5.74 -0.28 -16.00
CA LEU A 388 5.22 0.51 -14.90
C LEU A 388 4.11 -0.27 -14.20
N VAL A 389 4.29 -0.53 -12.90
CA VAL A 389 3.28 -1.09 -12.03
C VAL A 389 2.67 0.04 -11.21
N ARG A 390 1.34 0.16 -11.24
CA ARG A 390 0.58 1.15 -10.46
C ARG A 390 -0.41 0.47 -9.56
N VAL A 391 -0.42 0.89 -8.31
CA VAL A 391 -1.42 0.50 -7.29
C VAL A 391 -1.74 1.69 -6.41
N SER A 392 -2.91 1.70 -5.77
CA SER A 392 -3.25 2.74 -4.80
C SER A 392 -4.15 2.20 -3.68
N LEU A 393 -4.04 2.82 -2.50
CA LEU A 393 -4.80 2.41 -1.33
C LEU A 393 -6.31 2.53 -1.56
N CYS A 394 -6.77 3.64 -2.17
CA CYS A 394 -8.18 3.83 -2.47
C CYS A 394 -8.71 2.79 -3.46
N GLN A 395 -7.91 2.42 -4.46
CA GLN A 395 -8.32 1.40 -5.44
C GLN A 395 -8.38 0.02 -4.81
N THR A 396 -7.43 -0.31 -3.92
CA THR A 396 -7.49 -1.52 -3.10
C THR A 396 -8.74 -1.50 -2.20
N GLY A 397 -9.04 -0.39 -1.53
CA GLY A 397 -10.25 -0.25 -0.72
C GLY A 397 -11.54 -0.43 -1.52
N MET A 398 -11.61 0.13 -2.75
CA MET A 398 -12.73 -0.09 -3.68
C MET A 398 -12.84 -1.56 -4.09
N TRP A 399 -11.72 -2.22 -4.38
CA TRP A 399 -11.70 -3.64 -4.73
C TRP A 399 -12.16 -4.52 -3.57
N VAL A 400 -11.65 -4.32 -2.35
CA VAL A 400 -12.08 -5.04 -1.14
C VAL A 400 -13.58 -4.85 -0.89
N ARG A 401 -14.07 -3.60 -0.99
CA ARG A 401 -15.50 -3.28 -0.88
C ARG A 401 -16.33 -3.97 -1.97
N GLY A 402 -15.82 -4.02 -3.19
CA GLY A 402 -16.48 -4.64 -4.34
C GLY A 402 -16.61 -6.16 -4.26
N LEU A 403 -15.84 -6.83 -3.38
CA LEU A 403 -16.01 -8.26 -3.10
C LEU A 403 -17.24 -8.56 -2.26
N GLY A 404 -17.82 -7.54 -1.63
CA GLY A 404 -19.06 -7.65 -0.87
C GLY A 404 -18.95 -7.06 0.53
N ILE A 405 -20.11 -6.59 1.02
CA ILE A 405 -20.29 -6.11 2.38
C ILE A 405 -21.10 -7.19 3.10
N ALA A 406 -20.48 -7.85 4.09
CA ALA A 406 -21.15 -8.81 4.93
C ALA A 406 -22.05 -8.11 5.95
N GLY A 407 -23.10 -8.78 6.42
CA GLY A 407 -23.95 -8.31 7.50
C GLY A 407 -23.19 -8.18 8.83
N GLU A 408 -23.84 -7.61 9.83
CA GLU A 408 -23.30 -7.42 11.19
C GLU A 408 -22.84 -8.73 11.84
N ASP A 409 -23.49 -9.84 11.51
CA ASP A 409 -23.20 -11.18 12.02
C ASP A 409 -21.76 -11.63 11.69
N ARG A 410 -21.20 -11.21 10.56
CA ARG A 410 -19.81 -11.57 10.21
C ARG A 410 -18.79 -10.92 11.15
N ALA A 411 -18.97 -9.63 11.44
CA ALA A 411 -18.09 -8.91 12.37
C ALA A 411 -18.20 -9.48 13.79
N ALA A 412 -19.40 -9.91 14.21
CA ALA A 412 -19.64 -10.52 15.49
C ALA A 412 -19.06 -11.95 15.59
N ALA A 413 -19.03 -12.69 14.50
CA ALA A 413 -18.49 -14.06 14.44
C ALA A 413 -16.96 -14.12 14.34
N ALA A 414 -16.29 -13.02 14.03
CA ALA A 414 -14.84 -12.98 13.91
C ALA A 414 -14.16 -13.31 15.24
N ARG A 415 -13.30 -14.29 15.24
CA ARG A 415 -12.45 -14.61 16.40
C ARG A 415 -11.29 -13.62 16.42
N LYS A 416 -10.95 -13.11 17.63
CA LYS A 416 -9.72 -12.34 17.81
C LYS A 416 -8.54 -13.23 17.42
N LEU A 417 -7.64 -12.68 16.62
CA LEU A 417 -6.33 -13.24 16.40
C LEU A 417 -5.55 -13.02 17.70
N GLU A 418 -5.36 -14.08 18.47
CA GLU A 418 -4.43 -14.08 19.59
C GLU A 418 -3.06 -14.39 18.98
N GLY A 419 -2.10 -13.49 19.19
CA GLY A 419 -0.71 -13.75 18.85
C GLY A 419 -0.21 -14.84 19.79
N ASP A 420 0.07 -16.01 19.25
CA ASP A 420 0.80 -17.08 19.93
C ASP A 420 2.29 -16.76 19.95
#